data_2463bb6f20d82caa6aa97b5bd8f4f81e
#
_entry.id   2463bb6f20d82caa6aa97b5bd8f4f81e
#
_cell.length_a   1.000
_cell.length_b   1.000
_cell.length_c   1.000
_cell.angle_alpha   90.00
_cell.angle_beta   90.00
_cell.angle_gamma   90.00
#
_symmetry.space_group_name_H-M   'P 1'
#
loop_
_entity.id
_entity.type
_entity.pdbx_description
1 polymer ?
#
loop_
_entity_poly.entity_id
_entity_poly.type
_entity_poly.pdbx_seq_one_letter_code
_entity_poly.pdbx_strand_id
1 'polypeptide(L)'
;MQKKQTNLPDWSAMMPLSLSADHRPVGVYRAVRQAIETGQLRAGAKLPPSRDLAKRFKLSRSTIVAAYEMLVADGFVITRQGSGSFVAQNVPYLSNTAEIIAEKPISFSNRICSVDMPAQDEKIMAIFRRLLNQKAAKLDVRHYTYTDPRGALVLREAIATYLNQARGLKTTASQIFITSGTQQSLDLIMRAILPNNATILLEDPSYRNVVDALRFFDKKLHFIPHLTPLSFERLPKADAIFVTPSKRFPLGGYFSLSERLALLKWANDHKSYIIEDDYDGEIRFEAMPLTAIQGLDDNGRVIYMGTFSKTLFAGIQCAYLIVPPQLVECVMNLRLQVDRRAITFVEEALADLIKGGYYAAHLRRTTKKLRENRNALIKGLKQAEGAVFQPLKAPSQGLHLTVFLNNTFKDTLFEHAARNCGFPVRAISRYCENNQLNGILIGYCGFTPDAYEKAGKQLANLALQMVDMM
;
A
#
# COMPACT_ATOMS: atom_id res chain seq x y z
N MET A 1 21.15 -44.51 -61.53
CA MET A 1 20.12 -43.85 -60.73
C MET A 1 20.62 -43.71 -59.26
N GLN A 2 21.26 -42.58 -58.94
CA GLN A 2 21.75 -42.30 -57.61
C GLN A 2 20.58 -41.76 -56.77
N LYS A 3 20.28 -42.46 -55.66
CA LYS A 3 19.32 -41.97 -54.63
C LYS A 3 19.93 -40.74 -53.93
N LYS A 4 19.31 -39.58 -54.13
CA LYS A 4 19.60 -38.39 -53.33
C LYS A 4 19.30 -38.74 -51.89
N GLN A 5 20.32 -38.88 -51.06
CA GLN A 5 20.20 -38.80 -49.58
C GLN A 5 19.83 -37.37 -49.26
N THR A 6 18.58 -37.17 -48.86
CA THR A 6 18.13 -35.91 -48.21
C THR A 6 18.68 -35.90 -46.80
N ASN A 7 19.71 -35.12 -46.56
CA ASN A 7 20.15 -34.76 -45.21
C ASN A 7 19.01 -34.00 -44.50
N LEU A 8 18.13 -34.73 -43.84
CA LEU A 8 17.18 -34.15 -42.88
C LEU A 8 17.97 -33.73 -41.65
N PRO A 9 17.81 -32.49 -41.17
CA PRO A 9 18.48 -32.07 -39.95
C PRO A 9 18.14 -33.02 -38.80
N ASP A 10 19.11 -33.33 -37.97
CA ASP A 10 18.87 -34.19 -36.82
C ASP A 10 18.09 -33.40 -35.72
N TRP A 11 16.77 -33.51 -35.82
CA TRP A 11 15.83 -32.85 -34.93
C TRP A 11 15.96 -33.29 -33.47
N SER A 12 16.73 -34.37 -33.18
CA SER A 12 16.92 -34.84 -31.80
C SER A 12 17.79 -33.92 -30.99
N ALA A 13 18.71 -33.21 -31.60
CA ALA A 13 19.60 -32.24 -30.99
C ALA A 13 18.96 -30.84 -30.85
N MET A 14 17.89 -30.58 -31.61
CA MET A 14 17.27 -29.24 -31.72
C MET A 14 16.04 -29.02 -30.80
N MET A 15 15.46 -30.10 -30.26
CA MET A 15 14.29 -29.96 -29.40
C MET A 15 14.66 -30.14 -27.92
N PRO A 16 14.30 -29.20 -27.05
CA PRO A 16 14.54 -29.34 -25.60
C PRO A 16 13.83 -30.60 -25.09
N LEU A 17 14.52 -31.38 -24.29
CA LEU A 17 14.01 -32.61 -23.62
C LEU A 17 12.80 -32.41 -22.70
N SER A 18 12.33 -31.18 -22.53
CA SER A 18 11.20 -30.80 -21.69
C SER A 18 9.80 -31.15 -22.24
N LEU A 19 9.69 -31.71 -23.45
CA LEU A 19 8.44 -32.30 -23.97
C LEU A 19 7.93 -33.47 -23.13
N SER A 20 8.74 -34.03 -22.25
CA SER A 20 8.36 -35.19 -21.42
C SER A 20 7.25 -34.93 -20.38
N ALA A 21 6.93 -33.70 -20.08
CA ALA A 21 5.94 -33.35 -19.03
C ALA A 21 4.57 -32.89 -19.53
N ASP A 22 4.45 -32.39 -20.78
CA ASP A 22 3.18 -31.92 -21.35
C ASP A 22 2.93 -32.46 -22.75
N HIS A 23 2.17 -33.56 -22.81
CA HIS A 23 1.79 -34.25 -24.06
C HIS A 23 0.65 -33.57 -24.85
N ARG A 24 0.17 -32.39 -24.38
CA ARG A 24 -0.90 -31.63 -25.04
C ARG A 24 -0.33 -30.78 -26.23
N PRO A 25 -1.19 -30.33 -27.14
CA PRO A 25 -0.76 -29.45 -28.24
C PRO A 25 0.02 -28.23 -27.80
N VAL A 26 -0.36 -27.63 -26.63
CA VAL A 26 0.29 -26.46 -26.04
C VAL A 26 1.75 -26.73 -25.65
N GLY A 27 2.08 -27.95 -25.18
CA GLY A 27 3.45 -28.33 -24.85
C GLY A 27 4.37 -28.36 -26.06
N VAL A 28 3.88 -28.97 -27.17
CA VAL A 28 4.59 -28.98 -28.45
C VAL A 28 4.74 -27.57 -29.04
N TYR A 29 3.67 -26.77 -29.00
CA TYR A 29 3.69 -25.38 -29.43
C TYR A 29 4.78 -24.59 -28.71
N ARG A 30 4.81 -24.64 -27.36
CA ARG A 30 5.81 -23.93 -26.54
C ARG A 30 7.24 -24.33 -26.86
N ALA A 31 7.50 -25.63 -27.03
CA ALA A 31 8.82 -26.13 -27.30
C ALA A 31 9.33 -25.67 -28.69
N VAL A 32 8.48 -25.74 -29.74
CA VAL A 32 8.84 -25.27 -31.08
C VAL A 32 9.02 -23.74 -31.07
N ARG A 33 8.12 -23.02 -30.45
CA ARG A 33 8.22 -21.56 -30.27
C ARG A 33 9.54 -21.17 -29.59
N GLN A 34 9.87 -21.80 -28.49
CA GLN A 34 11.12 -21.55 -27.78
C GLN A 34 12.35 -21.82 -28.65
N ALA A 35 12.35 -22.90 -29.40
CA ALA A 35 13.45 -23.23 -30.35
C ALA A 35 13.58 -22.16 -31.44
N ILE A 36 12.48 -21.55 -31.88
CA ILE A 36 12.49 -20.44 -32.84
C ILE A 36 13.03 -19.17 -32.16
N GLU A 37 12.52 -18.82 -31.00
CA GLU A 37 12.91 -17.62 -30.23
C GLU A 37 14.38 -17.64 -29.80
N THR A 38 14.92 -18.81 -29.47
CA THR A 38 16.35 -18.99 -29.12
C THR A 38 17.26 -19.11 -30.36
N GLY A 39 16.71 -19.05 -31.57
CA GLY A 39 17.49 -19.18 -32.83
C GLY A 39 17.96 -20.60 -33.15
N GLN A 40 17.56 -21.60 -32.36
CA GLN A 40 17.82 -23.02 -32.68
C GLN A 40 17.13 -23.45 -34.00
N LEU A 41 15.91 -22.92 -34.20
CA LEU A 41 15.20 -23.03 -35.47
C LEU A 41 15.27 -21.68 -36.21
N ARG A 42 16.08 -21.60 -37.25
CA ARG A 42 16.29 -20.35 -38.00
C ARG A 42 15.08 -20.01 -38.88
N ALA A 43 14.90 -18.73 -39.17
CA ALA A 43 13.90 -18.25 -40.12
C ALA A 43 14.03 -18.99 -41.46
N GLY A 44 12.92 -19.42 -42.04
CA GLY A 44 12.87 -20.23 -43.27
C GLY A 44 13.20 -21.72 -43.09
N ALA A 45 13.58 -22.18 -41.90
CA ALA A 45 13.84 -23.59 -41.63
C ALA A 45 12.56 -24.42 -41.84
N LYS A 46 12.69 -25.57 -42.51
CA LYS A 46 11.57 -26.50 -42.72
C LYS A 46 11.31 -27.33 -41.48
N LEU A 47 10.08 -27.31 -40.96
CA LEU A 47 9.66 -28.17 -39.86
C LEU A 47 9.41 -29.61 -40.35
N PRO A 48 9.59 -30.62 -39.45
CA PRO A 48 9.29 -32.00 -39.76
C PRO A 48 7.81 -32.20 -40.15
N PRO A 49 7.50 -33.15 -41.04
CA PRO A 49 6.13 -33.57 -41.28
C PRO A 49 5.45 -33.99 -39.96
N SER A 50 4.18 -33.64 -39.78
CA SER A 50 3.45 -33.95 -38.53
C SER A 50 3.43 -35.44 -38.19
N ARG A 51 3.50 -36.33 -39.19
CA ARG A 51 3.59 -37.78 -39.00
C ARG A 51 4.92 -38.20 -38.38
N ASP A 52 6.02 -37.63 -38.85
CA ASP A 52 7.37 -37.98 -38.39
C ASP A 52 7.61 -37.46 -36.97
N LEU A 53 7.16 -36.24 -36.69
CA LEU A 53 7.26 -35.66 -35.34
C LEU A 53 6.38 -36.40 -34.33
N ALA A 54 5.17 -36.81 -34.73
CA ALA A 54 4.27 -37.62 -33.90
C ALA A 54 4.88 -38.97 -33.54
N LYS A 55 5.44 -39.68 -34.56
CA LYS A 55 6.11 -40.99 -34.35
C LYS A 55 7.31 -40.85 -33.39
N ARG A 56 8.11 -39.79 -33.58
CA ARG A 56 9.31 -39.55 -32.79
C ARG A 56 9.02 -39.26 -31.30
N PHE A 57 8.04 -38.43 -31.03
CA PHE A 57 7.67 -38.06 -29.63
C PHE A 57 6.62 -38.96 -29.00
N LYS A 58 6.19 -40.03 -29.72
CA LYS A 58 5.13 -40.94 -29.28
C LYS A 58 3.82 -40.21 -28.96
N LEU A 59 3.51 -39.18 -29.75
CA LEU A 59 2.28 -38.38 -29.63
C LEU A 59 1.31 -38.69 -30.76
N SER A 60 0.03 -38.31 -30.60
CA SER A 60 -0.93 -38.41 -31.69
C SER A 60 -0.58 -37.39 -32.80
N ARG A 61 -0.87 -37.75 -34.06
CA ARG A 61 -0.70 -36.84 -35.18
C ARG A 61 -1.56 -35.57 -35.00
N SER A 62 -2.75 -35.71 -34.48
CA SER A 62 -3.66 -34.59 -34.19
C SER A 62 -3.06 -33.59 -33.21
N THR A 63 -2.33 -34.04 -32.18
CA THR A 63 -1.60 -33.18 -31.23
C THR A 63 -0.55 -32.29 -31.94
N ILE A 64 0.22 -32.88 -32.87
CA ILE A 64 1.23 -32.13 -33.63
C ILE A 64 0.58 -31.16 -34.62
N VAL A 65 -0.50 -31.60 -35.30
CA VAL A 65 -1.23 -30.73 -36.24
C VAL A 65 -1.79 -29.52 -35.49
N ALA A 66 -2.45 -29.73 -34.38
CA ALA A 66 -2.99 -28.63 -33.57
C ALA A 66 -1.89 -27.66 -33.06
N ALA A 67 -0.73 -28.17 -32.64
CA ALA A 67 0.41 -27.33 -32.28
C ALA A 67 0.94 -26.50 -33.48
N TYR A 68 1.00 -27.09 -34.66
CA TYR A 68 1.42 -26.37 -35.87
C TYR A 68 0.40 -25.31 -36.29
N GLU A 69 -0.89 -25.59 -36.15
CA GLU A 69 -1.96 -24.61 -36.41
C GLU A 69 -1.85 -23.42 -35.45
N MET A 70 -1.56 -23.65 -34.17
CA MET A 70 -1.30 -22.58 -33.20
C MET A 70 -0.07 -21.73 -33.59
N LEU A 71 1.03 -22.38 -34.04
CA LEU A 71 2.23 -21.67 -34.49
C LEU A 71 1.97 -20.86 -35.79
N VAL A 72 1.08 -21.35 -36.65
CA VAL A 72 0.66 -20.61 -37.85
C VAL A 72 -0.23 -19.43 -37.47
N ALA A 73 -1.17 -19.62 -36.58
CA ALA A 73 -2.06 -18.55 -36.08
C ALA A 73 -1.27 -17.40 -35.42
N ASP A 74 -0.21 -17.73 -34.67
CA ASP A 74 0.67 -16.75 -34.04
C ASP A 74 1.79 -16.21 -34.96
N GLY A 75 1.83 -16.62 -36.22
CA GLY A 75 2.79 -16.12 -37.21
C GLY A 75 4.23 -16.66 -37.09
N PHE A 76 4.49 -17.64 -36.22
CA PHE A 76 5.80 -18.28 -36.10
C PHE A 76 6.11 -19.24 -37.24
N VAL A 77 5.08 -19.81 -37.85
CA VAL A 77 5.18 -20.83 -38.93
C VAL A 77 4.29 -20.43 -40.10
N ILE A 78 4.75 -20.70 -41.30
CA ILE A 78 3.97 -20.60 -42.56
C ILE A 78 3.84 -21.98 -43.19
N THR A 79 2.67 -22.30 -43.72
CA THR A 79 2.43 -23.53 -44.44
C THR A 79 2.42 -23.25 -45.96
N ARG A 80 3.20 -24.01 -46.71
CA ARG A 80 3.21 -23.95 -48.19
C ARG A 80 2.60 -25.22 -48.73
N GLN A 81 1.56 -25.08 -49.56
CA GLN A 81 0.84 -26.21 -50.15
C GLN A 81 1.80 -27.16 -50.91
N GLY A 82 1.76 -28.41 -50.57
CA GLY A 82 2.65 -29.44 -51.16
C GLY A 82 4.10 -29.43 -50.66
N SER A 83 4.55 -28.39 -49.96
CA SER A 83 5.95 -28.24 -49.56
C SER A 83 6.17 -28.42 -48.03
N GLY A 84 5.12 -28.26 -47.21
CA GLY A 84 5.16 -28.44 -45.73
C GLY A 84 5.17 -27.14 -44.98
N SER A 85 5.51 -27.22 -43.69
CA SER A 85 5.54 -26.07 -42.74
C SER A 85 6.97 -25.55 -42.59
N PHE A 86 7.12 -24.25 -42.53
CA PHE A 86 8.40 -23.54 -42.40
C PHE A 86 8.34 -22.47 -41.35
N VAL A 87 9.44 -22.18 -40.66
CA VAL A 87 9.57 -21.03 -39.79
C VAL A 87 9.39 -19.74 -40.61
N ALA A 88 8.59 -18.81 -40.14
CA ALA A 88 8.34 -17.55 -40.83
C ALA A 88 9.63 -16.73 -40.98
N GLN A 89 9.72 -15.93 -42.06
CA GLN A 89 10.90 -15.08 -42.29
C GLN A 89 10.98 -13.91 -41.33
N ASN A 90 9.82 -13.34 -40.95
CA ASN A 90 9.68 -12.21 -40.04
C ASN A 90 9.06 -12.69 -38.72
N VAL A 91 9.75 -13.59 -38.04
CA VAL A 91 9.35 -13.93 -36.66
C VAL A 91 9.62 -12.74 -35.78
N PRO A 92 8.67 -12.32 -34.93
CA PRO A 92 8.98 -11.36 -33.91
C PRO A 92 10.09 -11.94 -33.00
N TYR A 93 11.33 -11.58 -33.24
CA TYR A 93 12.39 -11.84 -32.28
C TYR A 93 12.07 -11.02 -31.07
N LEU A 94 11.53 -11.65 -30.07
CA LEU A 94 11.69 -11.14 -28.71
C LEU A 94 13.19 -11.25 -28.43
N SER A 95 13.92 -10.19 -28.74
CA SER A 95 15.29 -10.06 -28.29
C SER A 95 15.29 -10.17 -26.79
N ASN A 96 15.66 -11.29 -26.23
CA ASN A 96 15.94 -11.51 -24.81
C ASN A 96 17.18 -10.73 -24.37
N THR A 97 17.31 -9.49 -24.82
CA THR A 97 18.28 -8.51 -24.30
C THR A 97 17.63 -7.48 -23.39
N ALA A 98 16.42 -7.73 -22.87
CA ALA A 98 16.08 -7.14 -21.61
C ALA A 98 17.03 -7.78 -20.59
N GLU A 99 18.10 -7.08 -20.21
CA GLU A 99 18.79 -7.37 -18.97
C GLU A 99 17.70 -7.52 -17.93
N ILE A 100 17.50 -8.74 -17.44
CA ILE A 100 16.67 -8.97 -16.26
C ILE A 100 17.43 -8.27 -15.16
N ILE A 101 17.12 -6.99 -14.94
CA ILE A 101 17.52 -6.30 -13.72
C ILE A 101 16.93 -7.20 -12.64
N ALA A 102 17.79 -7.95 -11.97
CA ALA A 102 17.38 -8.82 -10.88
C ALA A 102 16.67 -7.93 -9.86
N GLU A 103 15.33 -7.95 -9.88
CA GLU A 103 14.53 -7.25 -8.89
C GLU A 103 14.96 -7.79 -7.53
N LYS A 104 15.60 -6.93 -6.73
CA LYS A 104 15.79 -7.26 -5.32
C LYS A 104 14.39 -7.42 -4.75
N PRO A 105 14.03 -8.63 -4.27
CA PRO A 105 12.70 -8.83 -3.72
C PRO A 105 12.49 -7.78 -2.62
N ILE A 106 11.46 -6.94 -2.78
CA ILE A 106 11.05 -6.02 -1.74
C ILE A 106 10.59 -6.91 -0.58
N SER A 107 11.47 -7.12 0.38
CA SER A 107 11.17 -7.90 1.57
C SER A 107 10.20 -7.09 2.43
N PHE A 108 8.90 -7.32 2.27
CA PHE A 108 7.90 -6.91 3.24
C PHE A 108 8.09 -7.75 4.49
N SER A 109 8.94 -7.27 5.39
CA SER A 109 9.23 -8.01 6.61
C SER A 109 8.05 -7.89 7.58
N ASN A 110 7.31 -8.97 7.73
CA ASN A 110 6.37 -9.19 8.83
C ASN A 110 7.18 -9.36 10.13
N ARG A 111 7.87 -8.29 10.58
CA ARG A 111 8.80 -8.33 11.71
C ARG A 111 8.23 -7.57 12.89
N ILE A 112 8.44 -8.12 14.07
CA ILE A 112 8.06 -7.47 15.34
C ILE A 112 8.71 -6.09 15.45
N CYS A 113 8.02 -5.14 16.08
CA CYS A 113 8.42 -3.73 16.24
C CYS A 113 8.37 -2.87 14.96
N SER A 114 7.89 -3.39 13.82
CA SER A 114 7.68 -2.57 12.62
C SER A 114 6.53 -1.57 12.79
N VAL A 115 6.77 -0.30 12.47
CA VAL A 115 5.73 0.76 12.47
C VAL A 115 4.78 0.67 11.28
N ASP A 116 5.13 -0.14 10.27
CA ASP A 116 4.34 -0.30 9.05
C ASP A 116 3.28 -1.41 9.18
N MET A 117 3.35 -2.21 10.25
CA MET A 117 2.42 -3.31 10.50
C MET A 117 1.02 -2.80 10.82
N PRO A 118 -0.01 -3.30 10.11
CA PRO A 118 -1.40 -3.04 10.48
C PRO A 118 -1.83 -3.87 11.69
N ALA A 119 -2.98 -3.53 12.24
CA ALA A 119 -3.64 -4.32 13.26
C ALA A 119 -4.14 -5.65 12.66
N GLN A 120 -3.49 -6.77 13.00
CA GLN A 120 -3.82 -8.09 12.44
C GLN A 120 -4.88 -8.82 13.27
N ASP A 121 -5.88 -9.37 12.58
CA ASP A 121 -6.92 -10.23 13.15
C ASP A 121 -7.35 -11.28 12.11
N GLU A 122 -6.97 -12.54 12.30
CA GLU A 122 -7.33 -13.64 11.40
C GLU A 122 -8.85 -13.80 11.23
N LYS A 123 -9.62 -13.49 12.28
CA LYS A 123 -11.08 -13.56 12.23
C LYS A 123 -11.67 -12.59 11.22
N ILE A 124 -11.18 -11.34 11.17
CA ILE A 124 -11.67 -10.36 10.20
C ILE A 124 -11.30 -10.75 8.77
N MET A 125 -10.11 -11.35 8.57
CA MET A 125 -9.68 -11.85 7.27
C MET A 125 -10.58 -12.98 6.76
N ALA A 126 -10.96 -13.92 7.64
CA ALA A 126 -11.89 -15.00 7.29
C ALA A 126 -13.28 -14.46 6.92
N ILE A 127 -13.79 -13.47 7.67
CA ILE A 127 -15.08 -12.82 7.40
C ILE A 127 -15.00 -12.08 6.05
N PHE A 128 -13.98 -11.28 5.83
CA PHE A 128 -13.81 -10.50 4.60
C PHE A 128 -13.71 -11.41 3.37
N ARG A 129 -12.92 -12.49 3.44
CA ARG A 129 -12.82 -13.50 2.37
C ARG A 129 -14.19 -14.10 2.03
N ARG A 130 -15.01 -14.43 3.06
CA ARG A 130 -16.38 -14.94 2.83
C ARG A 130 -17.25 -13.92 2.12
N LEU A 131 -17.24 -12.65 2.57
CA LEU A 131 -18.02 -11.58 1.95
C LEU A 131 -17.56 -11.32 0.51
N LEU A 132 -16.25 -11.31 0.26
CA LEU A 132 -15.67 -11.13 -1.07
C LEU A 132 -16.11 -12.25 -2.03
N ASN A 133 -16.05 -13.51 -1.59
CA ASN A 133 -16.52 -14.64 -2.38
C ASN A 133 -18.03 -14.55 -2.70
N GLN A 134 -18.84 -14.06 -1.75
CA GLN A 134 -20.27 -13.85 -1.98
C GLN A 134 -20.53 -12.77 -3.04
N LYS A 135 -19.72 -11.70 -3.07
CA LYS A 135 -19.84 -10.65 -4.10
C LYS A 135 -19.32 -11.14 -5.45
N ALA A 136 -18.18 -11.80 -5.47
CA ALA A 136 -17.61 -12.35 -6.70
C ALA A 136 -18.54 -13.37 -7.38
N ALA A 137 -19.26 -14.17 -6.59
CA ALA A 137 -20.26 -15.12 -7.13
C ALA A 137 -21.53 -14.47 -7.68
N LYS A 138 -21.75 -13.17 -7.41
CA LYS A 138 -22.94 -12.41 -7.83
C LYS A 138 -22.63 -11.28 -8.80
N LEU A 139 -21.50 -11.38 -9.52
CA LEU A 139 -21.18 -10.40 -10.55
C LEU A 139 -22.25 -10.42 -11.65
N ASP A 140 -22.72 -9.24 -12.03
CA ASP A 140 -23.77 -9.03 -13.04
C ASP A 140 -23.40 -7.93 -14.03
N VAL A 141 -24.31 -7.59 -14.93
CA VAL A 141 -24.08 -6.60 -16.01
C VAL A 141 -23.62 -5.23 -15.50
N ARG A 142 -23.93 -4.84 -14.28
CA ARG A 142 -23.48 -3.57 -13.68
C ARG A 142 -21.96 -3.52 -13.49
N HIS A 143 -21.33 -4.69 -13.35
CA HIS A 143 -19.87 -4.83 -13.17
C HIS A 143 -19.10 -4.83 -14.50
N TYR A 144 -19.78 -4.88 -15.65
CA TYR A 144 -19.16 -4.80 -16.99
C TYR A 144 -18.95 -3.37 -17.49
N THR A 145 -19.48 -2.38 -16.79
CA THR A 145 -19.44 -0.97 -17.20
C THR A 145 -18.64 -0.13 -16.21
N TYR A 146 -18.20 1.04 -16.68
CA TYR A 146 -17.64 2.04 -15.76
C TYR A 146 -18.72 2.51 -14.79
N THR A 147 -18.34 2.59 -13.52
CA THR A 147 -19.22 3.03 -12.43
C THR A 147 -18.89 4.46 -11.98
N ASP A 148 -19.48 4.91 -10.88
CA ASP A 148 -19.21 6.22 -10.30
C ASP A 148 -17.71 6.36 -9.95
N PRO A 149 -16.98 7.35 -10.48
CA PRO A 149 -15.56 7.55 -10.20
C PRO A 149 -15.25 7.79 -8.72
N ARG A 150 -16.24 8.15 -7.91
CA ARG A 150 -16.08 8.27 -6.45
C ARG A 150 -15.95 6.92 -5.75
N GLY A 151 -16.27 5.83 -6.42
CA GLY A 151 -16.34 4.48 -5.85
C GLY A 151 -17.78 4.03 -5.57
N ALA A 152 -17.94 2.77 -5.14
CA ALA A 152 -19.25 2.17 -4.94
C ALA A 152 -20.10 2.96 -3.93
N LEU A 153 -21.31 3.34 -4.32
CA LEU A 153 -22.23 4.11 -3.49
C LEU A 153 -22.47 3.43 -2.15
N VAL A 154 -22.66 2.11 -2.15
CA VAL A 154 -22.92 1.32 -0.93
C VAL A 154 -21.79 1.40 0.07
N LEU A 155 -20.51 1.52 -0.38
CA LEU A 155 -19.36 1.72 0.48
C LEU A 155 -19.31 3.15 1.01
N ARG A 156 -19.53 4.12 0.16
CA ARG A 156 -19.55 5.56 0.55
C ARG A 156 -20.62 5.84 1.61
N GLU A 157 -21.82 5.25 1.47
CA GLU A 157 -22.89 5.31 2.47
C GLU A 157 -22.48 4.62 3.79
N ALA A 158 -21.87 3.45 3.71
CA ALA A 158 -21.39 2.74 4.89
C ALA A 158 -20.32 3.54 5.65
N ILE A 159 -19.37 4.14 4.92
CA ILE A 159 -18.33 5.01 5.48
C ILE A 159 -18.95 6.26 6.11
N ALA A 160 -19.86 6.96 5.42
CA ALA A 160 -20.52 8.13 5.96
C ALA A 160 -21.24 7.83 7.27
N THR A 161 -22.06 6.78 7.29
CA THR A 161 -22.80 6.36 8.48
C THR A 161 -21.85 6.02 9.62
N TYR A 162 -20.82 5.24 9.34
CA TYR A 162 -19.83 4.83 10.34
C TYR A 162 -19.07 6.03 10.93
N LEU A 163 -18.54 6.91 10.09
CA LEU A 163 -17.72 8.04 10.54
C LEU A 163 -18.54 9.11 11.27
N ASN A 164 -19.77 9.37 10.83
CA ASN A 164 -20.66 10.28 11.53
C ASN A 164 -20.92 9.81 12.97
N GLN A 165 -21.08 8.50 13.17
CA GLN A 165 -21.30 7.91 14.50
C GLN A 165 -20.00 7.78 15.31
N ALA A 166 -18.92 7.26 14.69
CA ALA A 166 -17.69 6.88 15.40
C ALA A 166 -16.73 8.06 15.60
N ARG A 167 -16.74 9.06 14.68
CA ARG A 167 -15.79 10.17 14.64
C ARG A 167 -16.47 11.54 14.73
N GLY A 168 -17.82 11.56 14.78
CA GLY A 168 -18.59 12.80 14.84
C GLY A 168 -18.47 13.66 13.57
N LEU A 169 -18.18 13.04 12.41
CA LEU A 169 -18.13 13.77 11.15
C LEU A 169 -19.53 14.27 10.76
N LYS A 170 -19.53 15.31 9.91
CA LYS A 170 -20.74 15.79 9.23
C LYS A 170 -20.54 15.58 7.72
N THR A 171 -20.80 14.35 7.24
CA THR A 171 -20.57 14.01 5.82
C THR A 171 -21.68 13.16 5.24
N THR A 172 -21.78 13.19 3.91
CA THR A 172 -22.69 12.37 3.12
C THR A 172 -21.90 11.58 2.07
N ALA A 173 -22.50 10.53 1.52
CA ALA A 173 -21.88 9.70 0.49
C ALA A 173 -21.47 10.51 -0.78
N SER A 174 -22.08 11.65 -1.04
CA SER A 174 -21.75 12.50 -2.19
C SER A 174 -20.39 13.20 -2.07
N GLN A 175 -19.90 13.40 -0.84
CA GLN A 175 -18.63 14.06 -0.52
C GLN A 175 -17.45 13.10 -0.46
N ILE A 176 -17.69 11.78 -0.52
CA ILE A 176 -16.69 10.75 -0.30
C ILE A 176 -16.15 10.21 -1.63
N PHE A 177 -14.84 10.17 -1.75
CA PHE A 177 -14.09 9.53 -2.84
C PHE A 177 -13.29 8.35 -2.29
N ILE A 178 -13.52 7.16 -2.82
CA ILE A 178 -12.71 5.98 -2.49
C ILE A 178 -11.38 6.09 -3.23
N THR A 179 -10.28 5.91 -2.51
CA THR A 179 -8.91 6.00 -3.02
C THR A 179 -8.10 4.75 -2.67
N SER A 180 -6.95 4.56 -3.30
CA SER A 180 -6.05 3.43 -3.01
C SER A 180 -5.20 3.62 -1.74
N GLY A 181 -5.18 4.84 -1.20
CA GLY A 181 -4.38 5.20 -0.02
C GLY A 181 -4.17 6.71 0.09
N THR A 182 -3.49 7.11 1.16
CA THR A 182 -3.17 8.53 1.45
C THR A 182 -2.46 9.22 0.27
N GLN A 183 -1.56 8.51 -0.44
CA GLN A 183 -0.83 9.10 -1.57
C GLN A 183 -1.77 9.50 -2.72
N GLN A 184 -2.73 8.66 -3.08
CA GLN A 184 -3.72 9.03 -4.09
C GLN A 184 -4.66 10.14 -3.60
N SER A 185 -5.02 10.15 -2.32
CA SER A 185 -5.81 11.24 -1.74
C SER A 185 -5.05 12.57 -1.83
N LEU A 186 -3.75 12.57 -1.53
CA LEU A 186 -2.90 13.74 -1.68
C LEU A 186 -2.76 14.18 -3.15
N ASP A 187 -2.59 13.25 -4.10
CA ASP A 187 -2.55 13.57 -5.53
C ASP A 187 -3.81 14.34 -5.95
N LEU A 188 -4.98 13.84 -5.56
CA LEU A 188 -6.25 14.50 -5.87
C LEU A 188 -6.35 15.90 -5.23
N ILE A 189 -5.94 16.06 -3.98
CA ILE A 189 -5.94 17.35 -3.30
C ILE A 189 -4.99 18.34 -4.00
N MET A 190 -3.76 17.91 -4.28
CA MET A 190 -2.72 18.78 -4.85
C MET A 190 -3.04 19.25 -6.25
N ARG A 191 -3.73 18.43 -7.03
CA ARG A 191 -4.03 18.71 -8.43
C ARG A 191 -5.39 19.35 -8.65
N ALA A 192 -6.41 18.97 -7.86
CA ALA A 192 -7.77 19.46 -8.06
C ALA A 192 -8.10 20.67 -7.20
N ILE A 193 -7.50 20.81 -6.01
CA ILE A 193 -7.97 21.77 -5.01
C ILE A 193 -6.96 22.92 -4.81
N LEU A 194 -5.68 22.59 -4.69
CA LEU A 194 -4.67 23.58 -4.33
C LEU A 194 -3.99 24.21 -5.56
N PRO A 195 -3.68 25.52 -5.54
CA PRO A 195 -2.90 26.18 -6.58
C PRO A 195 -1.54 25.50 -6.82
N ASN A 196 -0.99 25.59 -8.04
CA ASN A 196 0.30 24.97 -8.37
C ASN A 196 1.43 25.37 -7.40
N ASN A 197 1.51 26.63 -7.01
CA ASN A 197 2.53 27.14 -6.08
C ASN A 197 2.01 27.28 -4.64
N ALA A 198 1.03 26.49 -4.23
CA ALA A 198 0.43 26.58 -2.91
C ALA A 198 1.47 26.47 -1.79
N THR A 199 1.32 27.31 -0.78
CA THR A 199 2.07 27.22 0.47
C THR A 199 1.34 26.30 1.44
N ILE A 200 2.04 25.26 1.93
CA ILE A 200 1.48 24.27 2.85
C ILE A 200 2.28 24.27 4.14
N LEU A 201 1.58 24.45 5.25
CA LEU A 201 2.15 24.30 6.59
C LEU A 201 2.19 22.82 6.98
N LEU A 202 3.31 22.42 7.59
CA LEU A 202 3.47 21.09 8.18
C LEU A 202 4.10 21.20 9.57
N GLU A 203 3.71 20.31 10.48
CA GLU A 203 4.46 20.17 11.72
C GLU A 203 5.86 19.59 11.46
N ASP A 204 6.85 19.99 12.24
CA ASP A 204 8.18 19.40 12.22
C ASP A 204 8.44 18.74 13.60
N PRO A 205 8.57 17.41 13.66
CA PRO A 205 8.65 16.42 12.56
C PRO A 205 7.31 16.10 11.88
N SER A 206 7.38 15.61 10.63
CA SER A 206 6.22 15.24 9.82
C SER A 206 6.40 13.89 9.11
N TYR A 207 5.29 13.31 8.61
CA TYR A 207 5.33 12.04 7.89
C TYR A 207 6.07 12.19 6.55
N ARG A 208 7.20 11.51 6.41
CA ARG A 208 8.12 11.68 5.28
C ARG A 208 7.45 11.51 3.92
N ASN A 209 6.59 10.49 3.76
CA ASN A 209 5.93 10.25 2.49
C ASN A 209 4.99 11.38 2.07
N VAL A 210 4.43 12.12 3.04
CA VAL A 210 3.63 13.33 2.75
C VAL A 210 4.55 14.46 2.31
N VAL A 211 5.66 14.70 3.03
CA VAL A 211 6.65 15.73 2.67
C VAL A 211 7.18 15.50 1.25
N ASP A 212 7.57 14.25 0.93
CA ASP A 212 8.12 13.90 -0.37
C ASP A 212 7.06 14.03 -1.48
N ALA A 213 5.80 13.64 -1.22
CA ALA A 213 4.70 13.85 -2.18
C ALA A 213 4.45 15.33 -2.45
N LEU A 214 4.40 16.16 -1.41
CA LEU A 214 4.19 17.60 -1.56
C LEU A 214 5.33 18.28 -2.34
N ARG A 215 6.57 17.84 -2.11
CA ARG A 215 7.74 18.29 -2.90
C ARG A 215 7.63 17.88 -4.36
N PHE A 216 7.17 16.65 -4.63
CA PHE A 216 6.95 16.19 -6.00
C PHE A 216 5.92 17.05 -6.77
N PHE A 217 4.95 17.64 -6.05
CA PHE A 217 3.98 18.57 -6.62
C PHE A 217 4.43 20.05 -6.60
N ASP A 218 5.72 20.33 -6.41
CA ASP A 218 6.31 21.68 -6.37
C ASP A 218 5.59 22.64 -5.39
N LYS A 219 5.04 22.12 -4.29
CA LYS A 219 4.40 22.94 -3.26
C LYS A 219 5.46 23.61 -2.38
N LYS A 220 5.20 24.83 -1.96
CA LYS A 220 6.04 25.56 -1.00
C LYS A 220 5.76 25.06 0.40
N LEU A 221 6.73 24.36 1.00
CA LEU A 221 6.58 23.80 2.34
C LEU A 221 7.12 24.78 3.38
N HIS A 222 6.31 25.01 4.40
CA HIS A 222 6.70 25.80 5.56
C HIS A 222 6.54 24.92 6.81
N PHE A 223 7.67 24.55 7.40
CA PHE A 223 7.70 23.70 8.59
C PHE A 223 7.56 24.55 9.83
N ILE A 224 6.63 24.19 10.67
CA ILE A 224 6.35 24.83 11.94
C ILE A 224 6.76 23.91 13.09
N PRO A 225 7.36 24.43 14.17
CA PRO A 225 7.66 23.64 15.35
C PRO A 225 6.39 22.98 15.86
N HIS A 226 6.57 21.94 16.67
CA HIS A 226 5.47 21.23 17.30
C HIS A 226 4.41 22.19 17.86
N LEU A 227 3.20 22.12 17.29
CA LEU A 227 2.11 23.04 17.62
C LEU A 227 1.71 22.93 19.09
N THR A 228 1.68 24.06 19.76
CA THR A 228 1.13 24.23 21.12
C THR A 228 -0.12 25.12 21.02
N PRO A 229 -1.00 25.15 22.02
CA PRO A 229 -2.20 26.00 21.98
C PRO A 229 -1.92 27.46 21.64
N LEU A 230 -0.81 28.02 22.14
CA LEU A 230 -0.41 29.41 21.90
C LEU A 230 0.14 29.66 20.47
N SER A 231 0.55 28.60 19.75
CA SER A 231 1.12 28.74 18.41
C SER A 231 0.07 28.84 17.30
N PHE A 232 -1.17 28.39 17.52
CA PHE A 232 -2.22 28.45 16.52
C PHE A 232 -2.62 29.89 16.14
N GLU A 233 -2.53 30.83 17.08
CA GLU A 233 -2.82 32.24 16.83
C GLU A 233 -1.73 32.94 16.01
N ARG A 234 -0.53 32.35 15.94
CA ARG A 234 0.66 32.91 15.28
C ARG A 234 1.01 32.18 13.97
N LEU A 235 0.16 31.27 13.52
CA LEU A 235 0.41 30.56 12.26
C LEU A 235 0.44 31.56 11.10
N PRO A 236 1.45 31.47 10.20
CA PRO A 236 1.52 32.32 9.03
C PRO A 236 0.37 32.01 8.07
N LYS A 237 0.05 32.96 7.20
CA LYS A 237 -0.91 32.71 6.13
C LYS A 237 -0.35 31.67 5.16
N ALA A 238 -1.19 30.72 4.77
CA ALA A 238 -0.87 29.65 3.83
C ALA A 238 -2.14 29.22 3.09
N ASP A 239 -1.99 28.42 2.03
CA ASP A 239 -3.16 27.87 1.29
C ASP A 239 -3.74 26.65 2.03
N ALA A 240 -2.90 25.87 2.69
CA ALA A 240 -3.34 24.74 3.48
C ALA A 240 -2.38 24.44 4.66
N ILE A 241 -2.88 23.66 5.62
CA ILE A 241 -2.09 23.01 6.66
C ILE A 241 -2.38 21.51 6.65
N PHE A 242 -1.34 20.69 6.70
CA PHE A 242 -1.46 19.24 6.88
C PHE A 242 -1.26 18.87 8.35
N VAL A 243 -2.22 18.15 8.93
CA VAL A 243 -2.20 17.76 10.36
C VAL A 243 -2.71 16.33 10.56
N THR A 244 -2.22 15.69 11.64
CA THR A 244 -2.69 14.38 12.13
C THR A 244 -3.27 14.53 13.55
N PRO A 245 -4.43 15.22 13.71
CA PRO A 245 -4.88 15.71 15.00
C PRO A 245 -5.40 14.65 15.96
N SER A 246 -5.75 13.47 15.44
CA SER A 246 -6.19 12.34 16.29
C SER A 246 -5.03 11.64 16.96
N LYS A 247 -3.91 11.49 16.22
CA LYS A 247 -2.62 11.07 16.75
C LYS A 247 -1.51 11.78 15.99
N ARG A 248 -0.87 12.72 16.67
CA ARG A 248 0.20 13.52 16.07
C ARG A 248 1.39 12.64 15.70
N PHE A 249 1.65 12.54 14.43
CA PHE A 249 2.77 11.74 13.91
C PHE A 249 4.03 12.60 13.81
N PRO A 250 5.20 12.11 14.21
CA PRO A 250 5.50 10.84 14.87
C PRO A 250 5.51 10.91 16.40
N LEU A 251 5.31 12.06 17.00
CA LEU A 251 5.58 12.33 18.42
C LEU A 251 4.53 11.76 19.39
N GLY A 252 3.34 11.43 18.88
CA GLY A 252 2.21 11.04 19.70
C GLY A 252 1.44 12.23 20.27
N GLY A 253 0.47 11.96 21.14
CA GLY A 253 -0.47 12.98 21.59
C GLY A 253 -1.60 13.21 20.59
N TYR A 254 -2.46 14.17 20.86
CA TYR A 254 -3.61 14.54 20.03
C TYR A 254 -3.93 16.03 20.22
N PHE A 255 -4.66 16.63 19.31
CA PHE A 255 -5.18 17.98 19.47
C PHE A 255 -6.41 17.96 20.38
N SER A 256 -6.38 18.76 21.43
CA SER A 256 -7.51 19.06 22.30
C SER A 256 -8.63 19.76 21.50
N LEU A 257 -9.82 19.84 22.09
CA LEU A 257 -10.93 20.57 21.46
C LEU A 257 -10.58 22.04 21.19
N SER A 258 -9.91 22.70 22.15
CA SER A 258 -9.49 24.09 21.98
C SER A 258 -8.50 24.28 20.84
N GLU A 259 -7.55 23.36 20.67
CA GLU A 259 -6.60 23.37 19.56
C GLU A 259 -7.30 23.16 18.21
N ARG A 260 -8.28 22.25 18.12
CA ARG A 260 -9.09 22.02 16.92
C ARG A 260 -9.87 23.26 16.51
N LEU A 261 -10.50 23.93 17.48
CA LEU A 261 -11.26 25.17 17.27
C LEU A 261 -10.35 26.35 16.86
N ALA A 262 -9.17 26.47 17.49
CA ALA A 262 -8.19 27.48 17.13
C ALA A 262 -7.68 27.31 15.68
N LEU A 263 -7.42 26.05 15.28
CA LEU A 263 -7.01 25.75 13.92
C LEU A 263 -8.13 26.04 12.90
N LEU A 264 -9.38 25.71 13.22
CA LEU A 264 -10.53 26.07 12.40
C LEU A 264 -10.69 27.59 12.27
N LYS A 265 -10.53 28.34 13.36
CA LYS A 265 -10.55 29.78 13.32
C LYS A 265 -9.49 30.33 12.39
N TRP A 266 -8.23 29.87 12.52
CA TRP A 266 -7.14 30.24 11.61
C TRP A 266 -7.50 29.95 10.14
N ALA A 267 -8.02 28.76 9.83
CA ALA A 267 -8.39 28.38 8.47
C ALA A 267 -9.49 29.28 7.88
N ASN A 268 -10.47 29.66 8.70
CA ASN A 268 -11.54 30.57 8.29
C ASN A 268 -11.03 32.01 8.04
N ASP A 269 -10.23 32.54 8.96
CA ASP A 269 -9.69 33.90 8.88
C ASP A 269 -8.77 34.08 7.64
N HIS A 270 -8.03 33.03 7.25
CA HIS A 270 -7.12 33.06 6.10
C HIS A 270 -7.69 32.47 4.82
N LYS A 271 -8.91 31.92 4.84
CA LYS A 271 -9.52 31.16 3.75
C LYS A 271 -8.67 29.95 3.33
N SER A 272 -7.96 29.35 4.27
CA SER A 272 -7.06 28.20 4.10
C SER A 272 -7.81 26.89 4.24
N TYR A 273 -7.24 25.79 3.74
CA TYR A 273 -7.74 24.45 3.97
C TYR A 273 -6.97 23.75 5.07
N ILE A 274 -7.66 22.89 5.83
CA ILE A 274 -7.05 21.92 6.75
C ILE A 274 -7.11 20.55 6.08
N ILE A 275 -5.97 19.92 5.85
CA ILE A 275 -5.86 18.54 5.38
C ILE A 275 -5.70 17.68 6.63
N GLU A 276 -6.79 17.06 7.08
CA GLU A 276 -6.84 16.22 8.28
C GLU A 276 -6.60 14.76 7.88
N ASP A 277 -5.45 14.19 8.26
CA ASP A 277 -5.12 12.76 8.05
C ASP A 277 -5.39 11.98 9.35
N ASP A 278 -6.43 11.15 9.32
CA ASP A 278 -6.90 10.34 10.45
C ASP A 278 -6.62 8.85 10.19
N TYR A 279 -5.33 8.48 10.21
CA TYR A 279 -4.85 7.16 9.79
C TYR A 279 -5.08 6.04 10.82
N ASP A 280 -5.22 6.33 12.11
CA ASP A 280 -5.42 5.35 13.18
C ASP A 280 -6.33 5.85 14.33
N GLY A 281 -7.14 6.88 14.09
CA GLY A 281 -7.97 7.54 15.09
C GLY A 281 -9.05 6.67 15.73
N GLU A 282 -9.34 5.49 15.19
CA GLU A 282 -10.23 4.50 15.78
C GLU A 282 -9.57 3.69 16.90
N ILE A 283 -8.24 3.64 16.98
CA ILE A 283 -7.50 2.84 17.97
C ILE A 283 -7.21 3.66 19.20
N ARG A 284 -8.13 3.62 20.18
CA ARG A 284 -8.06 4.37 21.42
C ARG A 284 -8.09 3.46 22.63
N PHE A 285 -7.20 3.68 23.59
CA PHE A 285 -7.07 2.86 24.80
C PHE A 285 -7.77 3.44 26.03
N GLU A 286 -7.74 4.75 26.20
CA GLU A 286 -8.11 5.40 27.46
C GLU A 286 -8.95 6.67 27.26
N ALA A 287 -9.06 7.20 26.04
CA ALA A 287 -9.67 8.50 25.80
C ALA A 287 -11.14 8.40 25.34
N MET A 288 -11.95 9.39 25.75
CA MET A 288 -13.24 9.64 25.12
C MET A 288 -13.06 9.95 23.62
N PRO A 289 -13.98 9.53 22.75
CA PRO A 289 -13.94 9.90 21.34
C PRO A 289 -13.91 11.42 21.19
N LEU A 290 -12.86 11.96 20.57
CA LEU A 290 -12.84 13.36 20.15
C LEU A 290 -13.42 13.45 18.74
N THR A 291 -14.35 14.37 18.56
CA THR A 291 -14.89 14.72 17.24
C THR A 291 -13.75 15.17 16.34
N ALA A 292 -13.65 14.64 15.12
CA ALA A 292 -12.68 15.09 14.14
C ALA A 292 -12.84 16.58 13.84
N ILE A 293 -11.81 17.25 13.34
CA ILE A 293 -11.90 18.68 12.98
C ILE A 293 -13.00 18.88 11.91
N GLN A 294 -13.13 17.95 10.98
CA GLN A 294 -14.17 17.97 9.95
C GLN A 294 -15.58 18.04 10.55
N GLY A 295 -15.84 17.33 11.64
CA GLY A 295 -17.15 17.37 12.32
C GLY A 295 -17.45 18.69 13.04
N LEU A 296 -16.44 19.50 13.31
CA LEU A 296 -16.54 20.83 13.92
C LEU A 296 -16.60 21.96 12.86
N ASP A 297 -16.35 21.62 11.60
CA ASP A 297 -16.26 22.58 10.49
C ASP A 297 -17.66 22.90 9.92
N ASP A 298 -18.08 24.14 10.06
CA ASP A 298 -19.34 24.65 9.48
C ASP A 298 -19.09 25.49 8.19
N ASN A 299 -17.83 25.73 7.81
CA ASN A 299 -17.47 26.62 6.70
C ASN A 299 -16.85 25.90 5.49
N GLY A 300 -16.74 24.57 5.53
CA GLY A 300 -16.18 23.78 4.45
C GLY A 300 -14.69 24.03 4.21
N ARG A 301 -13.89 24.07 5.29
CA ARG A 301 -12.45 24.27 5.26
C ARG A 301 -11.64 22.98 5.48
N VAL A 302 -12.30 21.90 5.90
CA VAL A 302 -11.60 20.67 6.22
C VAL A 302 -11.75 19.64 5.10
N ILE A 303 -10.62 19.17 4.63
CA ILE A 303 -10.46 18.01 3.73
C ILE A 303 -9.98 16.86 4.60
N TYR A 304 -10.78 15.81 4.73
CA TYR A 304 -10.50 14.70 5.63
C TYR A 304 -10.06 13.46 4.86
N MET A 305 -9.01 12.82 5.31
CA MET A 305 -8.48 11.57 4.77
C MET A 305 -8.50 10.48 5.83
N GLY A 306 -8.86 9.28 5.42
CA GLY A 306 -8.77 8.09 6.25
C GLY A 306 -8.44 6.84 5.44
N THR A 307 -8.01 5.78 6.12
CA THR A 307 -7.55 4.56 5.45
C THR A 307 -7.92 3.30 6.22
N PHE A 308 -8.29 2.24 5.50
CA PHE A 308 -8.46 0.91 6.08
C PHE A 308 -7.14 0.12 6.16
N SER A 309 -6.06 0.61 5.53
CA SER A 309 -4.78 -0.09 5.47
C SER A 309 -4.10 -0.29 6.83
N LYS A 310 -4.37 0.58 7.80
CA LYS A 310 -3.82 0.49 9.16
C LYS A 310 -4.73 -0.26 10.12
N THR A 311 -6.02 -0.22 9.89
CA THR A 311 -7.04 -0.79 10.78
C THR A 311 -7.53 -2.17 10.33
N LEU A 312 -7.35 -2.56 9.05
CA LEU A 312 -7.63 -3.90 8.54
C LEU A 312 -6.34 -4.60 8.09
N PHE A 313 -5.91 -4.35 6.86
CA PHE A 313 -4.66 -4.88 6.29
C PHE A 313 -4.20 -4.04 5.11
N ALA A 314 -2.89 -3.87 4.98
CA ALA A 314 -2.31 -2.94 3.99
C ALA A 314 -2.65 -3.32 2.53
N GLY A 315 -2.75 -4.61 2.22
CA GLY A 315 -3.03 -5.11 0.88
C GLY A 315 -4.45 -4.83 0.37
N ILE A 316 -5.38 -4.33 1.23
CA ILE A 316 -6.71 -3.92 0.77
C ILE A 316 -6.64 -2.69 -0.14
N GLN A 317 -5.62 -1.85 0.03
CA GLN A 317 -5.42 -0.61 -0.73
C GLN A 317 -6.72 0.18 -0.91
N CYS A 318 -7.44 0.37 0.20
CA CYS A 318 -8.68 1.11 0.26
C CYS A 318 -8.59 2.20 1.32
N ALA A 319 -8.81 3.42 0.89
CA ALA A 319 -8.83 4.61 1.70
C ALA A 319 -9.98 5.52 1.21
N TYR A 320 -10.19 6.62 1.87
CA TYR A 320 -11.24 7.55 1.48
C TYR A 320 -10.79 9.00 1.72
N LEU A 321 -11.21 9.85 0.80
CA LEU A 321 -11.07 11.29 0.82
C LEU A 321 -12.46 11.89 0.96
N ILE A 322 -12.66 12.76 1.93
CA ILE A 322 -13.91 13.49 2.15
C ILE A 322 -13.61 14.96 1.91
N VAL A 323 -14.34 15.56 0.97
CA VAL A 323 -14.16 16.96 0.62
C VAL A 323 -15.43 17.77 0.91
N PRO A 324 -15.30 19.06 1.21
CA PRO A 324 -16.43 19.98 1.29
C PRO A 324 -17.28 19.96 0.01
N PRO A 325 -18.59 20.20 0.11
CA PRO A 325 -19.51 20.11 -1.04
C PRO A 325 -19.07 20.93 -2.26
N GLN A 326 -18.51 22.12 -2.04
CA GLN A 326 -18.03 23.00 -3.11
C GLN A 326 -16.81 22.48 -3.88
N LEU A 327 -16.10 21.47 -3.34
CA LEU A 327 -14.91 20.86 -3.96
C LEU A 327 -15.22 19.52 -4.66
N VAL A 328 -16.44 19.00 -4.53
CA VAL A 328 -16.81 17.70 -5.09
C VAL A 328 -16.64 17.67 -6.61
N GLU A 329 -17.09 18.72 -7.29
CA GLU A 329 -17.06 18.78 -8.76
C GLU A 329 -15.61 18.81 -9.31
N CYS A 330 -14.75 19.64 -8.76
CA CYS A 330 -13.34 19.73 -9.22
C CYS A 330 -12.58 18.42 -9.01
N VAL A 331 -12.80 17.75 -7.86
CA VAL A 331 -12.18 16.44 -7.60
C VAL A 331 -12.76 15.37 -8.52
N MET A 332 -14.08 15.40 -8.78
CA MET A 332 -14.73 14.49 -9.72
C MET A 332 -14.16 14.62 -11.13
N ASN A 333 -14.02 15.86 -11.61
CA ASN A 333 -13.50 16.13 -12.95
C ASN A 333 -12.06 15.62 -13.11
N LEU A 334 -11.18 15.82 -12.11
CA LEU A 334 -9.84 15.24 -12.11
C LEU A 334 -9.90 13.73 -12.10
N ARG A 335 -10.75 13.12 -11.26
CA ARG A 335 -10.87 11.68 -11.13
C ARG A 335 -11.24 11.00 -12.45
N LEU A 336 -12.12 11.61 -13.23
CA LEU A 336 -12.50 11.13 -14.57
C LEU A 336 -11.31 11.09 -15.54
N GLN A 337 -10.31 11.97 -15.34
CA GLN A 337 -9.12 12.04 -16.21
C GLN A 337 -8.00 11.08 -15.75
N VAL A 338 -7.92 10.80 -14.43
CA VAL A 338 -6.79 10.04 -13.86
C VAL A 338 -6.99 8.54 -13.96
N ASP A 339 -8.08 7.99 -13.42
CA ASP A 339 -8.20 6.55 -13.25
C ASP A 339 -9.60 5.97 -13.38
N ARG A 340 -10.66 6.77 -13.35
CA ARG A 340 -12.07 6.33 -13.43
C ARG A 340 -12.41 5.11 -12.57
N ARG A 341 -11.70 4.95 -11.46
CA ARG A 341 -11.64 3.70 -10.71
C ARG A 341 -12.95 3.32 -10.06
N ALA A 342 -13.36 2.03 -10.21
CA ALA A 342 -14.06 1.30 -9.16
C ALA A 342 -13.75 -0.20 -9.26
N ILE A 343 -13.22 -0.80 -8.19
CA ILE A 343 -13.19 -2.25 -8.01
C ILE A 343 -14.42 -2.60 -7.17
N THR A 344 -15.59 -2.56 -7.80
CA THR A 344 -16.89 -2.52 -7.12
C THR A 344 -17.14 -3.68 -6.17
N PHE A 345 -16.82 -4.92 -6.54
CA PHE A 345 -17.10 -6.08 -5.70
C PHE A 345 -16.24 -6.14 -4.41
N VAL A 346 -15.01 -5.60 -4.44
CA VAL A 346 -14.18 -5.45 -3.24
C VAL A 346 -14.75 -4.36 -2.32
N GLU A 347 -15.16 -3.25 -2.91
CA GLU A 347 -15.78 -2.14 -2.21
C GLU A 347 -17.13 -2.54 -1.60
N GLU A 348 -17.94 -3.31 -2.32
CA GLU A 348 -19.20 -3.87 -1.82
C GLU A 348 -18.99 -4.85 -0.66
N ALA A 349 -17.96 -5.71 -0.72
CA ALA A 349 -17.62 -6.61 0.38
C ALA A 349 -17.17 -5.83 1.63
N LEU A 350 -16.43 -4.73 1.45
CA LEU A 350 -16.04 -3.84 2.53
C LEU A 350 -17.25 -3.09 3.11
N ALA A 351 -18.19 -2.68 2.28
CA ALA A 351 -19.45 -2.09 2.74
C ALA A 351 -20.24 -3.06 3.64
N ASP A 352 -20.36 -4.32 3.23
CA ASP A 352 -21.04 -5.35 4.04
C ASP A 352 -20.27 -5.63 5.34
N LEU A 353 -18.94 -5.56 5.32
CA LEU A 353 -18.10 -5.71 6.52
C LEU A 353 -18.41 -4.59 7.55
N ILE A 354 -18.58 -3.37 7.08
CA ILE A 354 -18.90 -2.20 7.92
C ILE A 354 -20.35 -2.28 8.39
N LYS A 355 -21.32 -2.40 7.46
CA LYS A 355 -22.76 -2.43 7.75
C LYS A 355 -23.16 -3.61 8.64
N GLY A 356 -22.49 -4.75 8.49
CA GLY A 356 -22.71 -5.93 9.33
C GLY A 356 -22.10 -5.83 10.74
N GLY A 357 -21.49 -4.72 11.11
CA GLY A 357 -20.86 -4.49 12.41
C GLY A 357 -19.57 -5.28 12.65
N TYR A 358 -19.10 -6.03 11.65
CA TYR A 358 -17.87 -6.83 11.75
C TYR A 358 -16.63 -5.96 11.92
N TYR A 359 -16.58 -4.81 11.23
CA TYR A 359 -15.50 -3.85 11.36
C TYR A 359 -15.42 -3.25 12.77
N ALA A 360 -16.53 -2.80 13.33
CA ALA A 360 -16.57 -2.26 14.70
C ALA A 360 -16.20 -3.33 15.74
N ALA A 361 -16.65 -4.57 15.55
CA ALA A 361 -16.28 -5.69 16.44
C ALA A 361 -14.79 -6.03 16.34
N HIS A 362 -14.20 -5.97 15.13
CA HIS A 362 -12.78 -6.12 14.91
C HIS A 362 -11.98 -5.02 15.64
N LEU A 363 -12.33 -3.75 15.48
CA LEU A 363 -11.64 -2.65 16.15
C LEU A 363 -11.63 -2.81 17.68
N ARG A 364 -12.76 -3.21 18.29
CA ARG A 364 -12.82 -3.46 19.74
C ARG A 364 -11.84 -4.56 20.20
N ARG A 365 -11.78 -5.69 19.46
CA ARG A 365 -10.85 -6.78 19.78
C ARG A 365 -9.40 -6.35 19.62
N THR A 366 -9.12 -5.70 18.51
CA THR A 366 -7.78 -5.24 18.15
C THR A 366 -7.26 -4.19 19.12
N THR A 367 -8.10 -3.22 19.50
CA THR A 367 -7.74 -2.20 20.49
C THR A 367 -7.36 -2.82 21.84
N LYS A 368 -8.09 -3.85 22.31
CA LYS A 368 -7.73 -4.57 23.54
C LYS A 368 -6.34 -5.22 23.40
N LYS A 369 -6.10 -5.98 22.35
CA LYS A 369 -4.82 -6.65 22.08
C LYS A 369 -3.66 -5.66 21.97
N LEU A 370 -3.87 -4.54 21.27
CA LEU A 370 -2.86 -3.51 21.11
C LEU A 370 -2.51 -2.80 22.42
N ARG A 371 -3.48 -2.61 23.30
CA ARG A 371 -3.22 -2.09 24.67
C ARG A 371 -2.32 -3.03 25.46
N GLU A 372 -2.58 -4.33 25.40
CA GLU A 372 -1.78 -5.37 26.05
C GLU A 372 -0.35 -5.39 25.48
N ASN A 373 -0.22 -5.36 24.15
CA ASN A 373 1.07 -5.33 23.47
C ASN A 373 1.89 -4.08 23.82
N ARG A 374 1.27 -2.90 23.80
CA ARG A 374 1.88 -1.63 24.23
C ARG A 374 2.46 -1.72 25.64
N ASN A 375 1.65 -2.22 26.57
CA ASN A 375 2.06 -2.33 27.97
C ASN A 375 3.21 -3.33 28.16
N ALA A 376 3.18 -4.45 27.46
CA ALA A 376 4.24 -5.46 27.48
C ALA A 376 5.55 -4.93 26.87
N LEU A 377 5.47 -4.20 25.75
CA LEU A 377 6.63 -3.55 25.15
C LEU A 377 7.26 -2.54 26.12
N ILE A 378 6.47 -1.66 26.73
CA ILE A 378 6.95 -0.67 27.70
C ILE A 378 7.59 -1.37 28.90
N LYS A 379 6.98 -2.43 29.43
CA LYS A 379 7.56 -3.23 30.53
C LYS A 379 8.95 -3.78 30.16
N GLY A 380 9.12 -4.26 28.92
CA GLY A 380 10.42 -4.74 28.45
C GLY A 380 11.47 -3.64 28.30
N LEU A 381 11.05 -2.43 27.86
CA LEU A 381 11.98 -1.30 27.69
C LEU A 381 12.43 -0.64 29.02
N LYS A 382 11.69 -0.83 30.11
CA LYS A 382 11.93 -0.13 31.40
C LYS A 382 13.34 -0.30 31.96
N GLN A 383 14.04 -1.39 31.67
CA GLN A 383 15.40 -1.61 32.21
C GLN A 383 16.45 -0.61 31.68
N ALA A 384 16.19 0.08 30.56
CA ALA A 384 17.06 1.13 30.02
C ALA A 384 16.50 2.54 30.23
N GLU A 385 15.35 2.66 30.93
CA GLU A 385 14.76 3.95 31.28
C GLU A 385 15.66 4.71 32.25
N GLY A 386 15.84 6.01 32.02
CA GLY A 386 16.76 6.86 32.77
C GLY A 386 18.22 6.77 32.31
N ALA A 387 18.72 5.58 32.00
CA ALA A 387 20.07 5.40 31.49
C ALA A 387 20.20 5.83 30.01
N VAL A 388 19.35 5.29 29.13
CA VAL A 388 19.38 5.57 27.69
C VAL A 388 18.08 6.17 27.23
N PHE A 389 16.96 5.64 27.66
CA PHE A 389 15.64 6.13 27.29
C PHE A 389 15.17 7.19 28.28
N GLN A 390 14.61 8.30 27.75
CA GLN A 390 13.86 9.25 28.57
C GLN A 390 12.62 8.56 29.18
N PRO A 391 11.94 9.15 30.16
CA PRO A 391 10.78 8.54 30.80
C PRO A 391 9.75 8.05 29.79
N LEU A 392 9.44 6.76 29.84
CA LEU A 392 8.56 6.08 28.90
C LEU A 392 7.10 6.49 29.14
N LYS A 393 6.50 7.14 28.17
CA LYS A 393 5.09 7.56 28.23
C LYS A 393 4.24 6.61 27.40
N ALA A 394 3.28 5.92 28.04
CA ALA A 394 2.33 5.07 27.33
C ALA A 394 1.41 5.94 26.46
N PRO A 395 1.37 5.75 25.12
CA PRO A 395 0.44 6.47 24.28
C PRO A 395 -1.00 6.05 24.60
N SER A 396 -1.92 7.02 24.70
CA SER A 396 -3.35 6.76 24.93
C SER A 396 -4.07 6.17 23.72
N GLN A 397 -3.40 6.07 22.57
CA GLN A 397 -3.98 5.64 21.28
C GLN A 397 -2.93 5.24 20.24
N GLY A 398 -3.38 4.61 19.15
CA GLY A 398 -2.60 4.35 17.92
C GLY A 398 -1.80 3.06 17.94
N LEU A 399 -0.86 2.93 17.00
CA LEU A 399 -0.21 1.67 16.60
C LEU A 399 1.28 1.61 16.92
N HIS A 400 1.88 2.70 17.40
CA HIS A 400 3.31 2.79 17.71
C HIS A 400 3.58 3.60 18.97
N LEU A 401 4.69 3.28 19.61
CA LEU A 401 5.27 3.98 20.75
C LEU A 401 6.43 4.87 20.26
N THR A 402 6.49 6.09 20.77
CA THR A 402 7.61 7.01 20.58
C THR A 402 8.47 6.98 21.85
N VAL A 403 9.76 6.71 21.69
CA VAL A 403 10.74 6.66 22.79
C VAL A 403 11.86 7.64 22.48
N PHE A 404 12.02 8.65 23.32
CA PHE A 404 13.12 9.59 23.21
C PHE A 404 14.38 9.02 23.85
N LEU A 405 15.53 9.27 23.22
CA LEU A 405 16.83 8.89 23.70
C LEU A 405 17.45 10.03 24.51
N ASN A 406 18.24 9.69 25.53
CA ASN A 406 19.22 10.62 26.09
C ASN A 406 20.30 10.90 25.02
N ASN A 407 20.99 12.04 25.11
CA ASN A 407 21.96 12.47 24.08
C ASN A 407 23.29 11.66 24.11
N THR A 408 23.24 10.36 24.42
CA THR A 408 24.39 9.48 24.45
C THR A 408 24.84 9.09 23.04
N PHE A 409 23.89 8.82 22.14
CA PHE A 409 24.16 8.50 20.73
C PHE A 409 23.00 8.94 19.83
N LYS A 410 23.25 8.98 18.51
CA LYS A 410 22.24 9.32 17.50
C LYS A 410 21.25 8.16 17.30
N ASP A 411 19.98 8.48 17.19
CA ASP A 411 18.89 7.52 16.96
C ASP A 411 19.06 6.69 15.68
N THR A 412 19.72 7.24 14.66
CA THR A 412 20.02 6.52 13.41
C THR A 412 21.02 5.37 13.64
N LEU A 413 21.95 5.50 14.58
CA LEU A 413 22.87 4.41 14.95
C LEU A 413 22.09 3.29 15.63
N PHE A 414 21.19 3.65 16.56
CA PHE A 414 20.34 2.66 17.22
C PHE A 414 19.37 1.98 16.23
N GLU A 415 18.75 2.73 15.31
CA GLU A 415 17.93 2.16 14.24
C GLU A 415 18.70 1.11 13.44
N HIS A 416 19.95 1.41 13.07
CA HIS A 416 20.78 0.48 12.33
C HIS A 416 21.12 -0.79 13.13
N ALA A 417 21.56 -0.64 14.38
CA ALA A 417 21.85 -1.75 15.27
C ALA A 417 20.61 -2.63 15.54
N ALA A 418 19.47 -2.02 15.85
CA ALA A 418 18.22 -2.72 16.08
C ALA A 418 17.75 -3.49 14.83
N ARG A 419 17.90 -2.92 13.64
CA ARG A 419 17.56 -3.57 12.36
C ARG A 419 18.41 -4.82 12.12
N ASN A 420 19.72 -4.76 12.44
CA ASN A 420 20.63 -5.91 12.34
C ASN A 420 20.23 -7.03 13.32
N CYS A 421 19.65 -6.68 14.46
CA CYS A 421 19.06 -7.63 15.41
C CYS A 421 17.62 -8.09 15.04
N GLY A 422 17.09 -7.66 13.88
CA GLY A 422 15.76 -8.07 13.40
C GLY A 422 14.59 -7.17 13.85
N PHE A 423 14.86 -6.02 14.48
CA PHE A 423 13.86 -5.05 14.93
C PHE A 423 13.82 -3.83 14.01
N PRO A 424 12.86 -3.71 13.08
CA PRO A 424 12.78 -2.59 12.13
C PRO A 424 12.13 -1.35 12.77
N VAL A 425 12.71 -0.86 13.87
CA VAL A 425 12.35 0.44 14.47
C VAL A 425 12.74 1.58 13.53
N ARG A 426 12.25 2.80 13.77
CA ARG A 426 12.54 3.97 12.95
C ARG A 426 13.08 5.12 13.80
N ALA A 427 14.17 5.73 13.37
CA ALA A 427 14.70 6.93 13.98
C ALA A 427 13.76 8.13 13.76
N ILE A 428 13.49 8.92 14.81
CA ILE A 428 12.63 10.11 14.74
C ILE A 428 13.31 11.20 13.91
N SER A 429 14.63 11.33 13.99
CA SER A 429 15.40 12.30 13.21
C SER A 429 15.16 12.23 11.70
N ARG A 430 14.75 11.06 11.16
CA ARG A 430 14.37 10.90 9.74
C ARG A 430 13.11 11.64 9.33
N TYR A 431 12.30 12.04 10.29
CA TYR A 431 11.05 12.77 10.09
C TYR A 431 11.19 14.27 10.35
N CYS A 432 12.35 14.69 10.88
CA CYS A 432 12.67 16.08 11.15
C CYS A 432 13.24 16.77 9.90
N GLU A 433 12.88 18.02 9.71
CA GLU A 433 13.45 18.89 8.70
C GLU A 433 14.39 19.92 9.32
N ASN A 434 13.91 20.67 10.29
CA ASN A 434 14.66 21.72 10.98
C ASN A 434 14.96 21.37 12.45
N ASN A 435 14.12 20.53 13.06
CA ASN A 435 14.27 20.11 14.45
C ASN A 435 15.33 19.01 14.58
N GLN A 436 16.00 18.96 15.73
CA GLN A 436 16.95 17.91 16.09
C GLN A 436 16.39 17.08 17.24
N LEU A 437 15.46 16.17 16.91
CA LEU A 437 14.93 15.23 17.90
C LEU A 437 15.69 13.91 17.81
N ASN A 438 15.96 13.32 18.99
CA ASN A 438 16.69 12.06 19.12
C ASN A 438 15.78 11.01 19.78
N GLY A 439 15.35 10.02 19.03
CA GLY A 439 14.42 9.00 19.52
C GLY A 439 14.03 7.98 18.48
N ILE A 440 13.21 7.03 18.85
CA ILE A 440 12.78 5.93 18.01
C ILE A 440 11.28 5.71 18.05
N LEU A 441 10.73 5.27 16.92
CA LEU A 441 9.38 4.76 16.78
C LEU A 441 9.41 3.24 16.79
N ILE A 442 8.55 2.64 17.61
CA ILE A 442 8.41 1.19 17.76
C ILE A 442 6.96 0.79 17.56
N GLY A 443 6.67 0.00 16.53
CA GLY A 443 5.33 -0.56 16.31
C GLY A 443 5.02 -1.68 17.30
N TYR A 444 3.73 -1.84 17.68
CA TYR A 444 3.29 -2.93 18.56
C TYR A 444 2.11 -3.72 18.01
N CYS A 445 2.08 -3.87 16.66
CA CYS A 445 1.05 -4.62 15.94
C CYS A 445 1.52 -6.02 15.53
N GLY A 446 0.60 -6.98 15.46
CA GLY A 446 0.79 -8.24 14.76
C GLY A 446 1.29 -9.42 15.59
N PHE A 447 1.80 -9.22 16.81
CA PHE A 447 2.37 -10.28 17.66
C PHE A 447 1.66 -10.37 19.01
N THR A 448 2.16 -11.26 19.91
CA THR A 448 1.63 -11.46 21.25
C THR A 448 2.26 -10.52 22.27
N PRO A 449 1.62 -10.26 23.43
CA PRO A 449 2.22 -9.47 24.50
C PRO A 449 3.58 -10.00 24.98
N ASP A 450 3.71 -11.32 25.15
CA ASP A 450 4.97 -11.95 25.57
C ASP A 450 6.12 -11.71 24.57
N ALA A 451 5.80 -11.76 23.26
CA ALA A 451 6.77 -11.43 22.23
C ALA A 451 7.23 -9.97 22.32
N TYR A 452 6.32 -9.05 22.63
CA TYR A 452 6.63 -7.62 22.79
C TYR A 452 7.43 -7.35 24.07
N GLU A 453 7.14 -8.01 25.18
CA GLU A 453 7.96 -7.89 26.40
C GLU A 453 9.38 -8.35 26.12
N LYS A 454 9.55 -9.51 25.45
CA LYS A 454 10.86 -10.03 25.06
C LYS A 454 11.59 -9.08 24.11
N ALA A 455 10.93 -8.58 23.09
CA ALA A 455 11.50 -7.61 22.14
C ALA A 455 11.92 -6.32 22.84
N GLY A 456 11.10 -5.81 23.76
CA GLY A 456 11.42 -4.64 24.58
C GLY A 456 12.69 -4.84 25.41
N LYS A 457 12.85 -6.00 26.07
CA LYS A 457 14.05 -6.36 26.81
C LYS A 457 15.29 -6.44 25.91
N GLN A 458 15.15 -7.02 24.73
CA GLN A 458 16.26 -7.11 23.77
C GLN A 458 16.69 -5.74 23.25
N LEU A 459 15.72 -4.86 22.92
CA LEU A 459 16.02 -3.48 22.51
C LEU A 459 16.67 -2.67 23.63
N ALA A 460 16.22 -2.83 24.88
CA ALA A 460 16.81 -2.16 26.01
C ALA A 460 18.25 -2.63 26.29
N ASN A 461 18.51 -3.95 26.24
CA ASN A 461 19.85 -4.50 26.38
C ASN A 461 20.78 -3.99 25.27
N LEU A 462 20.31 -3.97 24.03
CA LEU A 462 21.07 -3.40 22.90
C LEU A 462 21.44 -1.94 23.16
N ALA A 463 20.49 -1.13 23.67
CA ALA A 463 20.70 0.27 23.96
C ALA A 463 21.79 0.45 25.06
N LEU A 464 21.73 -0.34 26.14
CA LEU A 464 22.72 -0.31 27.21
C LEU A 464 24.12 -0.72 26.71
N GLN A 465 24.22 -1.80 25.94
CA GLN A 465 25.49 -2.24 25.34
C GLN A 465 26.12 -1.20 24.44
N MET A 466 25.30 -0.43 23.70
CA MET A 466 25.80 0.66 22.84
C MET A 466 26.41 1.80 23.67
N VAL A 467 25.92 2.05 24.87
CA VAL A 467 26.51 3.05 25.78
C VAL A 467 27.85 2.55 26.33
N ASP A 468 27.92 1.27 26.71
CA ASP A 468 29.16 0.68 27.26
C ASP A 468 30.31 0.61 26.23
N MET A 469 29.99 0.67 24.92
CA MET A 469 30.96 0.64 23.83
C MET A 469 31.44 2.03 23.38
N MET A 470 30.87 3.11 23.93
CA MET A 470 31.23 4.49 23.59
C MET A 470 32.11 5.13 24.65
#